data_a3f8fff30212e04d02a7b3846583a6ed
#
_entry.id   a3f8fff30212e04d02a7b3846583a6ed
#
_cell.length_a   1.000
_cell.length_b   1.000
_cell.length_c   1.000
_cell.angle_alpha   90.00
_cell.angle_beta   90.00
_cell.angle_gamma   90.00
#
_symmetry.space_group_name_H-M   'P 1'
#
loop_
_entity.id
_entity.type
_entity.pdbx_description
1 polymer ?
#
loop_
_entity_poly.entity_id
_entity_poly.type
_entity_poly.pdbx_seq_one_letter_code
_entity_poly.pdbx_strand_id
1 'polypeptide(L)'
;MRIVSHRKLVLFYIKHIAAKSALEEWYSKVKDAKWTCFADMKKTFNSVDSIGNQRYVFNIKGNNYRLVVVVKFTVQFVYVRFVGTHAEYEAIDCKTI
;
A
#
# COMPACT_ATOMS: atom_id res chain seq x y z
N MET A 1 -3.08 -5.01 -11.54
CA MET A 1 -1.96 -4.07 -11.61
C MET A 1 -0.65 -4.76 -11.27
N ARG A 2 0.46 -4.27 -11.79
CA ARG A 2 1.78 -4.83 -11.50
C ARG A 2 2.38 -4.17 -10.27
N ILE A 3 2.81 -4.97 -9.30
CA ILE A 3 3.32 -4.49 -8.01
C ILE A 3 4.84 -4.64 -7.96
N VAL A 4 5.53 -3.53 -7.63
CA VAL A 4 6.97 -3.50 -7.41
C VAL A 4 7.19 -2.97 -6.00
N SER A 5 7.64 -3.74 -5.05
CA SER A 5 7.93 -5.16 -5.14
C SER A 5 7.28 -5.89 -3.96
N HIS A 6 6.82 -7.09 -4.21
CA HIS A 6 6.29 -7.99 -3.17
C HIS A 6 7.35 -8.25 -2.08
N ARG A 7 8.61 -8.27 -2.46
CA ARG A 7 9.72 -8.50 -1.53
C ARG A 7 9.72 -7.53 -0.34
N LYS A 8 9.39 -6.27 -0.56
CA LYS A 8 9.34 -5.28 0.53
C LYS A 8 8.30 -5.64 1.58
N LEU A 9 7.17 -6.20 1.14
CA LEU A 9 6.13 -6.68 2.06
C LEU A 9 6.63 -7.89 2.84
N VAL A 10 7.26 -8.85 2.17
CA VAL A 10 7.80 -10.06 2.80
C VAL A 10 8.84 -9.71 3.85
N LEU A 11 9.78 -8.82 3.52
CA LEU A 11 10.82 -8.39 4.45
C LEU A 11 10.24 -7.74 5.70
N PHE A 12 9.11 -7.03 5.54
CA PHE A 12 8.43 -6.43 6.69
C PHE A 12 7.75 -7.49 7.54
N TYR A 13 6.92 -8.35 6.93
CA TYR A 13 6.11 -9.26 7.75
C TYR A 13 6.89 -10.46 8.32
N ILE A 14 8.11 -10.70 7.86
CA ILE A 14 9.01 -11.64 8.54
C ILE A 14 9.25 -11.17 9.98
N LYS A 15 9.38 -9.86 10.19
CA LYS A 15 9.59 -9.25 11.50
C LYS A 15 8.29 -8.91 12.22
N HIS A 16 7.20 -8.74 11.47
CA HIS A 16 5.88 -8.37 11.99
C HIS A 16 4.85 -9.37 11.46
N ILE A 17 4.93 -10.61 11.96
CA ILE A 17 4.14 -11.72 11.44
C ILE A 17 2.62 -11.46 11.51
N ALA A 18 2.19 -10.64 12.46
CA ALA A 18 0.77 -10.28 12.57
C ALA A 18 0.25 -9.51 11.35
N ALA A 19 1.13 -8.89 10.56
CA ALA A 19 0.76 -8.16 9.37
C ALA A 19 0.65 -9.04 8.12
N LYS A 20 1.14 -10.27 8.18
CA LYS A 20 1.29 -11.14 7.00
C LYS A 20 -0.01 -11.34 6.24
N SER A 21 -1.07 -11.79 6.92
CA SER A 21 -2.34 -12.09 6.26
C SER A 21 -2.93 -10.86 5.58
N ALA A 22 -2.89 -9.71 6.26
CA ALA A 22 -3.45 -8.48 5.72
C ALA A 22 -2.64 -7.96 4.52
N LEU A 23 -1.32 -8.05 4.57
CA LEU A 23 -0.45 -7.62 3.47
C LEU A 23 -0.57 -8.54 2.26
N GLU A 24 -0.65 -9.85 2.47
CA GLU A 24 -0.83 -10.79 1.37
C GLU A 24 -2.22 -10.67 0.73
N GLU A 25 -3.25 -10.39 1.52
CA GLU A 25 -4.58 -10.10 1.00
C GLU A 25 -4.56 -8.82 0.16
N TRP A 26 -3.91 -7.76 0.65
CA TRP A 26 -3.73 -6.52 -0.11
C TRP A 26 -3.03 -6.80 -1.44
N TYR A 27 -1.94 -7.54 -1.41
CA TYR A 27 -1.16 -7.89 -2.59
C TYR A 27 -2.02 -8.62 -3.63
N SER A 28 -2.76 -9.63 -3.21
CA SER A 28 -3.62 -10.42 -4.09
C SER A 28 -4.71 -9.57 -4.74
N LYS A 29 -5.38 -8.71 -3.95
CA LYS A 29 -6.43 -7.83 -4.47
C LYS A 29 -5.89 -6.81 -5.47
N VAL A 30 -4.74 -6.20 -5.19
CA VAL A 30 -4.13 -5.22 -6.07
C VAL A 30 -3.64 -5.86 -7.36
N LYS A 31 -3.06 -7.06 -7.26
CA LYS A 31 -2.59 -7.79 -8.43
C LYS A 31 -3.71 -8.03 -9.45
N ASP A 32 -4.92 -8.33 -8.97
CA ASP A 32 -6.09 -8.59 -9.81
C ASP A 32 -6.84 -7.32 -10.21
N ALA A 33 -6.51 -6.18 -9.61
CA ALA A 33 -7.20 -4.92 -9.88
C ALA A 33 -6.81 -4.31 -11.22
N LYS A 34 -7.74 -3.51 -11.77
CA LYS A 34 -7.53 -2.75 -13.00
C LYS A 34 -8.02 -1.32 -12.77
N TRP A 35 -7.45 -0.66 -11.80
CA TRP A 35 -7.83 0.70 -11.45
C TRP A 35 -7.40 1.69 -12.53
N THR A 36 -8.27 2.63 -12.84
CA THR A 36 -7.96 3.73 -13.75
C THR A 36 -7.90 5.08 -13.02
N CYS A 37 -8.40 5.14 -11.79
CA CYS A 37 -8.45 6.35 -10.99
C CYS A 37 -8.59 6.00 -9.51
N PHE A 38 -8.49 7.02 -8.65
CA PHE A 38 -8.64 6.86 -7.22
C PHE A 38 -10.02 6.32 -6.81
N ALA A 39 -11.07 6.72 -7.53
CA ALA A 39 -12.42 6.22 -7.24
C ALA A 39 -12.50 4.69 -7.35
N ASP A 40 -11.83 4.11 -8.34
CA ASP A 40 -11.76 2.65 -8.49
C ASP A 40 -11.04 2.01 -7.31
N MET A 41 -9.96 2.62 -6.87
CA MET A 41 -9.19 2.16 -5.72
C MET A 41 -10.05 2.14 -4.45
N LYS A 42 -10.84 3.19 -4.23
CA LYS A 42 -11.75 3.31 -3.08
C LYS A 42 -12.82 2.23 -3.07
N LYS A 43 -13.22 1.70 -4.23
CA LYS A 43 -14.19 0.60 -4.30
C LYS A 43 -13.59 -0.71 -3.82
N THR A 44 -12.30 -0.91 -4.00
CA THR A 44 -11.58 -2.10 -3.54
C THR A 44 -11.18 -1.98 -2.07
N PHE A 45 -10.67 -0.81 -1.68
CA PHE A 45 -10.20 -0.53 -0.32
C PHE A 45 -10.79 0.78 0.18
N ASN A 46 -11.80 0.71 1.04
CA ASN A 46 -12.49 1.92 1.52
C ASN A 46 -11.66 2.77 2.48
N SER A 47 -10.56 2.25 3.03
CA SER A 47 -9.70 2.98 3.96
C SER A 47 -8.39 3.48 3.34
N VAL A 48 -8.36 3.67 2.02
CA VAL A 48 -7.19 4.24 1.35
C VAL A 48 -7.32 5.75 1.26
N ASP A 49 -6.21 6.46 1.48
CA ASP A 49 -6.15 7.92 1.39
C ASP A 49 -5.17 8.35 0.29
N SER A 50 -5.57 9.38 -0.46
CA SER A 50 -4.68 10.05 -1.40
C SER A 50 -3.95 11.16 -0.65
N ILE A 51 -2.63 11.15 -0.69
CA ILE A 51 -1.80 12.15 0.00
C ILE A 51 -1.08 13.09 -0.97
N GLY A 52 -1.47 13.05 -2.26
CA GLY A 52 -0.86 13.87 -3.30
C GLY A 52 0.40 13.23 -3.87
N ASN A 53 0.91 13.84 -4.94
CA ASN A 53 2.14 13.41 -5.60
C ASN A 53 2.11 11.92 -6.00
N GLN A 54 0.93 11.44 -6.45
CA GLN A 54 0.67 10.06 -6.87
C GLN A 54 0.87 9.02 -5.75
N ARG A 55 0.89 9.46 -4.50
CA ARG A 55 1.06 8.58 -3.35
C ARG A 55 -0.26 8.32 -2.66
N TYR A 56 -0.40 7.06 -2.20
CA TYR A 56 -1.61 6.59 -1.54
C TYR A 56 -1.22 5.78 -0.31
N VAL A 57 -2.00 5.93 0.76
CA VAL A 57 -1.76 5.27 2.04
C VAL A 57 -2.89 4.30 2.33
N PHE A 58 -2.53 3.05 2.56
CA PHE A 58 -3.47 2.01 2.97
C PHE A 58 -3.28 1.71 4.46
N ASN A 59 -4.38 1.62 5.18
CA ASN A 59 -4.38 1.10 6.53
C ASN A 59 -4.40 -0.43 6.44
N ILE A 60 -3.46 -1.07 7.11
CA ILE A 60 -3.31 -2.51 7.10
C ILE A 60 -3.60 -3.04 8.50
N LYS A 61 -4.44 -4.06 8.60
CA LYS A 61 -4.89 -4.64 9.86
C LYS A 61 -5.44 -3.55 10.79
N GLY A 62 -6.52 -2.91 10.35
CA GLY A 62 -7.07 -1.76 11.04
C GLY A 62 -6.11 -0.58 11.01
N ASN A 63 -5.70 -0.08 12.16
CA ASN A 63 -4.77 1.03 12.28
C ASN A 63 -3.36 0.62 12.68
N ASN A 64 -3.06 -0.68 12.71
CA ASN A 64 -1.78 -1.16 13.23
C ASN A 64 -0.61 -0.85 12.31
N TYR A 65 -0.83 -0.92 10.99
CA TYR A 65 0.24 -0.74 10.01
C TYR A 65 -0.20 0.20 8.91
N ARG A 66 0.79 0.83 8.26
CA ARG A 66 0.59 1.72 7.12
C ARG A 66 1.41 1.26 5.94
N LEU A 67 0.82 1.32 4.75
CA LEU A 67 1.47 0.97 3.50
C LEU A 67 1.36 2.17 2.57
N VAL A 68 2.50 2.72 2.13
CA VAL A 68 2.55 3.85 1.21
C VAL A 68 3.02 3.35 -0.14
N VAL A 69 2.26 3.69 -1.17
CA VAL A 69 2.57 3.29 -2.54
C VAL A 69 2.52 4.49 -3.47
N VAL A 70 3.25 4.39 -4.58
CA VAL A 70 3.06 5.27 -5.74
C VAL A 70 2.28 4.49 -6.77
N VAL A 71 1.20 5.06 -7.29
CA VAL A 71 0.37 4.41 -8.30
C VAL A 71 0.45 5.18 -9.61
N LYS A 72 0.81 4.47 -10.66
CA LYS A 72 0.82 4.98 -12.04
C LYS A 72 -0.33 4.30 -12.78
N PHE A 73 -1.50 4.94 -12.79
CA PHE A 73 -2.70 4.35 -13.39
C PHE A 73 -2.53 4.07 -14.90
N THR A 74 -1.87 4.96 -15.60
CA THR A 74 -1.70 4.87 -17.05
C THR A 74 -0.98 3.59 -17.46
N VAL A 75 0.04 3.18 -16.71
CA VAL A 75 0.83 1.99 -17.02
C VAL A 75 0.50 0.81 -16.11
N GLN A 76 -0.46 0.97 -15.21
CA GLN A 76 -0.94 -0.09 -14.32
C GLN A 76 0.13 -0.62 -13.39
N PHE A 77 0.95 0.28 -12.82
CA PHE A 77 2.00 -0.07 -11.86
C PHE A 77 1.69 0.49 -10.48
N VAL A 78 2.04 -0.30 -9.45
CA VAL A 78 2.00 0.10 -8.05
C VAL A 78 3.39 -0.13 -7.47
N TYR A 79 4.01 0.93 -6.98
CA TYR A 79 5.34 0.86 -6.38
C TYR A 79 5.22 0.95 -4.87
N VAL A 80 5.66 -0.09 -4.16
CA VAL A 80 5.67 -0.08 -2.69
C VAL A 80 6.84 0.81 -2.24
N ARG A 81 6.52 1.89 -1.55
CA ARG A 81 7.52 2.86 -1.08
C ARG A 81 7.84 2.69 0.39
N PHE A 82 6.85 2.34 1.20
CA PHE A 82 7.02 2.21 2.63
C PHE A 82 5.99 1.25 3.19
N VAL A 83 6.39 0.42 4.13
CA VAL A 83 5.49 -0.35 4.97
C VAL A 83 6.06 -0.34 6.39
N GLY A 84 5.22 -0.03 7.37
CA GLY A 84 5.67 0.09 8.74
C GLY A 84 4.52 0.16 9.72
N THR A 85 4.87 0.30 11.00
CA THR A 85 3.90 0.53 12.05
C THR A 85 3.36 1.95 11.96
N HIS A 86 2.26 2.22 12.67
CA HIS A 86 1.69 3.55 12.73
C HIS A 86 2.74 4.58 13.22
N ALA A 87 3.50 4.24 14.25
CA ALA A 87 4.55 5.11 14.79
C ALA A 87 5.65 5.39 13.77
N GLU A 88 6.08 4.37 13.03
CA GLU A 88 7.08 4.52 11.98
C GLU A 88 6.57 5.42 10.85
N TYR A 89 5.30 5.28 10.49
CA TYR A 89 4.67 6.10 9.47
C TYR A 89 4.66 7.59 9.88
N GLU A 90 4.39 7.88 11.14
CA GLU A 90 4.37 9.26 11.63
C GLU A 90 5.75 9.92 11.62
N ALA A 91 6.81 9.13 11.59
CA ALA A 91 8.20 9.63 11.60
C ALA A 91 8.72 9.96 10.20
N ILE A 92 7.99 9.63 9.13
CA ILE A 92 8.45 9.84 7.75
C ILE A 92 7.66 10.94 7.05
N ASP A 93 8.23 11.48 5.98
CA ASP A 93 7.49 12.34 5.05
C ASP A 93 6.96 11.47 3.91
N CYS A 94 5.71 11.03 4.05
CA CYS A 94 5.10 10.09 3.11
C CYS A 94 4.86 10.66 1.71
N LYS A 95 4.94 11.99 1.55
CA LYS A 95 4.75 12.64 0.23
C LYS A 95 6.00 12.58 -0.64
N THR A 96 7.15 12.30 -0.07
CA THR A 96 8.44 12.36 -0.78
C THR A 96 9.20 11.05 -0.85
N ILE A 97 8.76 10.05 -0.13
CA ILE A 97 9.42 8.74 -0.13
C ILE A 97 9.21 7.95 -1.41
#